data_3b6476c2eaaee16fc37348886c2400ae
#
_entry.id   3b6476c2eaaee16fc37348886c2400ae
#
_cell.length_a   1.000
_cell.length_b   1.000
_cell.length_c   1.000
_cell.angle_alpha   90.00
_cell.angle_beta   90.00
_cell.angle_gamma   90.00
#
_symmetry.space_group_name_H-M   'P 1'
#
loop_
_entity.id
_entity.type
_entity.pdbx_description
1 polymer ?
#
loop_
_entity_poly.entity_id
_entity_poly.type
_entity_poly.pdbx_seq_one_letter_code
_entity_poly.pdbx_strand_id
1 'polypeptide(L)'
;ASKYGLNPTVHDMDGFDINSMSGMSRVMIVCSTWGEGEMPDNAEELYEAAVGVGKILTNTHFSICALGDTGYDLFCQSGKDWDKTMEDMGGSRIHDRVDCDVDFEDPAEQWMNGAMSKLACVDSDGAFQPSLVEDMVAFSSGNEVEAEPEPVAEGGIPQVAAMGIPQGAMAEVVKRPHQYSGYKQNSYCVKCGKYCFHWHGASPNNPDLYPDYECKECGYVRKMKIA
;
A
#
# COMPACT_ATOMS: atom_id res chain seq x y z
N ALA A 1 -5.62 -2.67 -2.44
CA ALA A 1 -4.34 -1.97 -2.31
C ALA A 1 -3.76 -1.61 -3.67
N SER A 2 -3.68 -2.55 -4.61
CA SER A 2 -3.04 -2.34 -5.94
C SER A 2 -3.61 -1.17 -6.74
N LYS A 3 -4.91 -0.89 -6.64
CA LYS A 3 -5.54 0.28 -7.29
C LYS A 3 -5.04 1.63 -6.75
N TYR A 4 -4.39 1.64 -5.60
CA TYR A 4 -3.73 2.81 -4.99
C TYR A 4 -2.21 2.79 -5.18
N GLY A 5 -1.66 1.87 -5.97
CA GLY A 5 -0.22 1.70 -6.14
C GLY A 5 0.49 1.12 -4.91
N LEU A 6 -0.26 0.64 -3.92
CA LEU A 6 0.28 0.05 -2.70
C LEU A 6 0.43 -1.47 -2.82
N ASN A 7 1.50 -2.00 -2.25
CA ASN A 7 1.78 -3.43 -2.13
C ASN A 7 1.95 -3.80 -0.64
N PRO A 8 0.86 -4.01 0.11
CA PRO A 8 0.93 -4.30 1.52
C PRO A 8 1.39 -5.73 1.80
N THR A 9 2.07 -5.92 2.91
CA THR A 9 2.27 -7.22 3.53
C THR A 9 1.26 -7.38 4.66
N VAL A 10 0.59 -8.53 4.70
CA VAL A 10 -0.35 -8.87 5.78
C VAL A 10 0.37 -9.76 6.77
N HIS A 11 0.29 -9.41 8.04
CA HIS A 11 0.85 -10.16 9.15
C HIS A 11 -0.28 -10.61 10.09
N ASP A 12 -0.16 -11.81 10.65
CA ASP A 12 -0.90 -12.17 11.85
C ASP A 12 -0.33 -11.37 13.02
N MET A 13 -1.15 -11.06 14.01
CA MET A 13 -0.68 -10.43 15.25
C MET A 13 0.06 -11.41 16.14
N ASP A 14 -0.30 -12.71 16.07
CA ASP A 14 0.41 -13.75 16.78
C ASP A 14 1.86 -13.86 16.33
N GLY A 15 2.79 -13.78 17.28
CA GLY A 15 4.22 -13.84 17.03
C GLY A 15 4.82 -12.64 16.28
N PHE A 16 4.07 -11.55 16.05
CA PHE A 16 4.61 -10.35 15.43
C PHE A 16 5.44 -9.53 16.44
N ASP A 17 6.66 -9.16 16.07
CA ASP A 17 7.51 -8.30 16.92
C ASP A 17 7.10 -6.83 16.77
N ILE A 18 6.61 -6.22 17.85
CA ILE A 18 6.19 -4.82 17.90
C ILE A 18 7.31 -3.87 17.46
N ASN A 19 8.57 -4.18 17.74
CA ASN A 19 9.70 -3.35 17.35
C ASN A 19 9.86 -3.26 15.82
N SER A 20 9.35 -4.23 15.08
CA SER A 20 9.36 -4.21 13.61
C SER A 20 8.52 -3.08 13.04
N MET A 21 7.56 -2.53 13.81
CA MET A 21 6.76 -1.37 13.37
C MET A 21 7.58 -0.09 13.28
N SER A 22 8.70 0.03 13.98
CA SER A 22 9.50 1.26 14.05
C SER A 22 10.03 1.75 12.70
N GLY A 23 10.12 0.86 11.70
CA GLY A 23 10.55 1.20 10.34
C GLY A 23 9.40 1.33 9.34
N MET A 24 8.16 1.17 9.78
CA MET A 24 7.00 1.20 8.90
C MET A 24 6.43 2.62 8.80
N SER A 25 6.37 3.17 7.60
CA SER A 25 5.73 4.47 7.36
C SER A 25 4.20 4.38 7.29
N ARG A 26 3.64 3.18 7.08
CA ARG A 26 2.21 2.93 6.85
C ARG A 26 1.78 1.67 7.57
N VAL A 27 0.77 1.77 8.42
CA VAL A 27 0.22 0.63 9.17
C VAL A 27 -1.31 0.68 9.15
N MET A 28 -1.95 -0.44 8.90
CA MET A 28 -3.38 -0.63 9.08
C MET A 28 -3.58 -1.82 10.02
N ILE A 29 -4.41 -1.64 11.05
CA ILE A 29 -4.75 -2.70 12.00
C ILE A 29 -6.23 -3.03 11.86
N VAL A 30 -6.54 -4.31 11.79
CA VAL A 30 -7.91 -4.83 11.87
C VAL A 30 -7.95 -5.75 13.08
N CYS A 31 -8.78 -5.43 14.06
CA CYS A 31 -8.86 -6.18 15.31
C CYS A 31 -10.31 -6.38 15.76
N SER A 32 -10.65 -7.61 16.09
CA SER A 32 -11.95 -7.94 16.70
C SER A 32 -11.91 -7.75 18.22
N THR A 33 -13.08 -7.63 18.82
CA THR A 33 -13.25 -7.54 20.26
C THR A 33 -13.88 -8.83 20.78
N TRP A 34 -13.33 -9.39 21.85
CA TRP A 34 -13.82 -10.62 22.48
C TRP A 34 -14.36 -10.34 23.87
N GLY A 35 -15.22 -11.25 24.34
CA GLY A 35 -15.74 -11.28 25.69
C GLY A 35 -16.30 -9.94 26.17
N GLU A 36 -15.78 -9.45 27.26
CA GLU A 36 -16.15 -8.18 27.90
C GLU A 36 -15.22 -7.01 27.46
N GLY A 37 -14.74 -7.05 26.20
CA GLY A 37 -13.89 -6.00 25.63
C GLY A 37 -12.42 -6.37 25.48
N GLU A 38 -12.09 -7.65 25.66
CA GLU A 38 -10.72 -8.13 25.62
C GLU A 38 -10.20 -8.21 24.17
N MET A 39 -8.85 -8.22 24.06
CA MET A 39 -8.16 -8.55 22.81
C MET A 39 -8.45 -10.01 22.43
N PRO A 40 -8.54 -10.34 21.13
CA PRO A 40 -8.54 -11.74 20.72
C PRO A 40 -7.18 -12.40 21.02
N ASP A 41 -7.20 -13.72 21.26
CA ASP A 41 -6.01 -14.50 21.69
C ASP A 41 -4.77 -14.22 20.86
N ASN A 42 -4.94 -14.07 19.54
CA ASN A 42 -3.82 -13.78 18.63
C ASN A 42 -3.32 -12.33 18.65
N ALA A 43 -3.97 -11.43 19.36
CA ALA A 43 -3.59 -10.02 19.49
C ALA A 43 -3.08 -9.65 20.88
N GLU A 44 -3.35 -10.48 21.89
CA GLU A 44 -3.09 -10.16 23.31
C GLU A 44 -1.61 -9.87 23.57
N GLU A 45 -0.72 -10.78 23.21
CA GLU A 45 0.74 -10.63 23.42
C GLU A 45 1.30 -9.40 22.70
N LEU A 46 0.86 -9.17 21.46
CA LEU A 46 1.30 -8.00 20.68
C LEU A 46 0.81 -6.69 21.30
N TYR A 47 -0.45 -6.67 21.78
CA TYR A 47 -1.01 -5.48 22.41
C TYR A 47 -0.32 -5.17 23.75
N GLU A 48 -0.06 -6.17 24.59
CA GLU A 48 0.70 -6.00 25.84
C GLU A 48 2.11 -5.44 25.57
N ALA A 49 2.79 -5.94 24.55
CA ALA A 49 4.08 -5.43 24.12
C ALA A 49 3.99 -3.97 23.63
N ALA A 50 2.93 -3.62 22.89
CA ALA A 50 2.70 -2.28 22.38
C ALA A 50 2.51 -1.23 23.48
N VAL A 51 1.75 -1.57 24.53
CA VAL A 51 1.50 -0.68 25.68
C VAL A 51 2.81 -0.32 26.40
N GLY A 52 3.80 -1.23 26.41
CA GLY A 52 5.06 -1.07 27.15
C GLY A 52 6.23 -0.47 26.36
N VAL A 53 6.15 -0.41 25.02
CA VAL A 53 7.33 -0.18 24.17
C VAL A 53 7.76 1.29 24.06
N GLY A 54 6.87 2.24 24.41
CA GLY A 54 7.13 3.68 24.29
C GLY A 54 6.99 4.21 22.86
N LYS A 55 7.59 5.37 22.56
CA LYS A 55 7.41 6.06 21.27
C LYS A 55 8.35 5.54 20.19
N ILE A 56 7.89 4.59 19.39
CA ILE A 56 8.66 4.00 18.29
C ILE A 56 8.10 4.36 16.89
N LEU A 57 6.92 5.01 16.81
CA LEU A 57 6.18 5.24 15.56
C LEU A 57 6.24 6.70 15.06
N THR A 58 7.37 7.39 15.21
CA THR A 58 7.48 8.84 14.95
C THR A 58 7.20 9.27 13.49
N ASN A 59 7.33 8.35 12.54
CA ASN A 59 7.07 8.60 11.11
C ASN A 59 6.04 7.62 10.54
N THR A 60 5.23 7.01 11.39
CA THR A 60 4.24 6.01 10.99
C THR A 60 2.87 6.65 10.88
N HIS A 61 2.22 6.49 9.74
CA HIS A 61 0.81 6.83 9.55
C HIS A 61 -0.04 5.56 9.69
N PHE A 62 -1.13 5.67 10.47
CA PHE A 62 -1.95 4.51 10.75
C PHE A 62 -3.44 4.77 10.64
N SER A 63 -4.21 3.69 10.55
CA SER A 63 -5.66 3.65 10.74
C SER A 63 -6.11 2.28 11.25
N ILE A 64 -7.21 2.26 11.99
CA ILE A 64 -7.73 1.08 12.67
C ILE A 64 -9.14 0.74 12.15
N CYS A 65 -9.38 -0.55 11.89
CA CYS A 65 -10.72 -1.11 11.73
C CYS A 65 -11.01 -1.98 12.95
N ALA A 66 -11.95 -1.55 13.74
CA ALA A 66 -12.43 -2.28 14.91
C ALA A 66 -13.65 -3.12 14.53
N LEU A 67 -13.63 -4.39 14.88
CA LEU A 67 -14.77 -5.30 14.68
C LEU A 67 -15.37 -5.66 16.03
N GLY A 68 -16.70 -5.63 16.13
CA GLY A 68 -17.42 -5.94 17.35
C GLY A 68 -18.85 -6.31 17.09
N ASP A 69 -19.65 -6.28 18.15
CA ASP A 69 -21.08 -6.50 18.15
C ASP A 69 -21.71 -5.50 19.12
N THR A 70 -22.65 -4.70 18.64
CA THR A 70 -23.38 -3.69 19.45
C THR A 70 -24.27 -4.31 20.53
N GLY A 71 -24.46 -5.62 20.53
CA GLY A 71 -25.11 -6.36 21.61
C GLY A 71 -24.30 -6.41 22.90
N TYR A 72 -23.04 -5.99 22.88
CA TYR A 72 -22.12 -5.98 24.03
C TYR A 72 -21.80 -4.55 24.48
N ASP A 73 -21.69 -4.34 25.79
CA ASP A 73 -21.46 -3.02 26.41
C ASP A 73 -20.11 -2.39 25.95
N LEU A 74 -19.08 -3.23 25.73
CA LEU A 74 -17.77 -2.79 25.28
C LEU A 74 -17.55 -3.02 23.78
N PHE A 75 -18.52 -2.55 22.99
CA PHE A 75 -18.49 -2.59 21.53
C PHE A 75 -17.20 -2.01 20.96
N CYS A 76 -16.47 -2.81 20.15
CA CYS A 76 -15.23 -2.42 19.46
C CYS A 76 -14.11 -1.94 20.40
N GLN A 77 -14.09 -2.40 21.67
CA GLN A 77 -13.12 -1.90 22.66
C GLN A 77 -11.67 -2.17 22.27
N SER A 78 -11.36 -3.37 21.80
CA SER A 78 -10.00 -3.73 21.36
C SER A 78 -9.47 -2.79 20.28
N GLY A 79 -10.30 -2.44 19.30
CA GLY A 79 -9.89 -1.48 18.27
C GLY A 79 -9.73 -0.06 18.78
N LYS A 80 -10.55 0.36 19.78
CA LYS A 80 -10.39 1.66 20.47
C LYS A 80 -9.08 1.71 21.24
N ASP A 81 -8.72 0.62 21.89
CA ASP A 81 -7.48 0.50 22.64
C ASP A 81 -6.25 0.50 21.72
N TRP A 82 -6.30 -0.20 20.59
CA TRP A 82 -5.26 -0.13 19.56
C TRP A 82 -5.11 1.28 19.00
N ASP A 83 -6.21 1.96 18.70
CA ASP A 83 -6.21 3.30 18.13
C ASP A 83 -5.51 4.30 19.05
N LYS A 84 -5.80 4.22 20.36
CA LYS A 84 -5.13 5.03 21.38
C LYS A 84 -3.66 4.65 21.55
N THR A 85 -3.35 3.36 21.60
CA THR A 85 -1.99 2.87 21.81
C THR A 85 -1.07 3.26 20.65
N MET A 86 -1.53 3.17 19.41
CA MET A 86 -0.76 3.62 18.23
C MET A 86 -0.45 5.12 18.28
N GLU A 87 -1.37 5.94 18.78
CA GLU A 87 -1.13 7.37 18.99
C GLU A 87 -0.14 7.61 20.15
N ASP A 88 -0.29 6.90 21.26
CA ASP A 88 0.63 6.96 22.40
C ASP A 88 2.06 6.53 22.02
N MET A 89 2.18 5.56 21.10
CA MET A 89 3.47 5.12 20.50
C MET A 89 4.06 6.15 19.53
N GLY A 90 3.38 7.26 19.26
CA GLY A 90 3.83 8.38 18.41
C GLY A 90 3.40 8.30 16.95
N GLY A 91 2.54 7.36 16.59
CA GLY A 91 1.95 7.26 15.26
C GLY A 91 0.98 8.41 14.96
N SER A 92 0.85 8.74 13.69
CA SER A 92 -0.08 9.76 13.18
C SER A 92 -1.31 9.08 12.56
N ARG A 93 -2.49 9.30 13.16
CA ARG A 93 -3.75 8.80 12.59
C ARG A 93 -4.05 9.53 11.29
N ILE A 94 -3.93 8.82 10.15
CA ILE A 94 -4.15 9.41 8.83
C ILE A 94 -5.61 9.34 8.39
N HIS A 95 -6.35 8.37 8.91
CA HIS A 95 -7.77 8.17 8.65
C HIS A 95 -8.45 7.74 9.93
N ASP A 96 -9.68 8.22 10.14
CA ASP A 96 -10.44 7.89 11.34
C ASP A 96 -10.63 6.38 11.47
N ARG A 97 -10.66 5.89 12.72
CA ARG A 97 -11.05 4.52 13.02
C ARG A 97 -12.49 4.29 12.60
N VAL A 98 -12.78 3.10 12.12
CA VAL A 98 -14.14 2.61 11.94
C VAL A 98 -14.46 1.58 13.02
N ASP A 99 -15.62 1.69 13.62
CA ASP A 99 -16.18 0.71 14.55
C ASP A 99 -17.30 -0.04 13.80
N CYS A 100 -17.03 -1.29 13.43
CA CYS A 100 -17.92 -2.13 12.64
C CYS A 100 -18.70 -3.08 13.52
N ASP A 101 -20.02 -3.13 13.32
CA ASP A 101 -20.90 -4.12 13.90
C ASP A 101 -20.85 -5.43 13.10
N VAL A 102 -21.75 -6.36 13.36
CA VAL A 102 -21.83 -7.69 12.71
C VAL A 102 -21.93 -7.60 11.19
N ASP A 103 -22.57 -6.57 10.65
CA ASP A 103 -22.64 -6.27 9.20
C ASP A 103 -21.45 -5.37 8.80
N PHE A 104 -20.23 -5.90 8.90
CA PHE A 104 -18.99 -5.12 8.79
C PHE A 104 -18.51 -4.88 7.36
N GLU A 105 -19.00 -5.59 6.35
CA GLU A 105 -18.42 -5.62 5.01
C GLU A 105 -18.36 -4.22 4.38
N ASP A 106 -19.51 -3.53 4.32
CA ASP A 106 -19.61 -2.22 3.70
C ASP A 106 -18.80 -1.14 4.47
N PRO A 107 -18.94 -0.98 5.80
CA PRO A 107 -18.15 0.00 6.53
C PRO A 107 -16.65 -0.30 6.53
N ALA A 108 -16.24 -1.55 6.59
CA ALA A 108 -14.82 -1.94 6.48
C ALA A 108 -14.26 -1.65 5.08
N GLU A 109 -15.03 -1.87 4.01
CA GLU A 109 -14.62 -1.53 2.65
C GLU A 109 -14.47 -0.02 2.48
N GLN A 110 -15.42 0.77 2.98
CA GLN A 110 -15.34 2.23 2.93
C GLN A 110 -14.11 2.76 3.69
N TRP A 111 -13.88 2.24 4.90
CA TRP A 111 -12.69 2.56 5.69
C TRP A 111 -11.40 2.19 4.95
N MET A 112 -11.32 0.99 4.40
CA MET A 112 -10.15 0.52 3.68
C MET A 112 -9.85 1.41 2.47
N ASN A 113 -10.86 1.81 1.71
CA ASN A 113 -10.71 2.72 0.58
C ASN A 113 -10.25 4.11 1.04
N GLY A 114 -10.84 4.66 2.09
CA GLY A 114 -10.45 5.95 2.66
C GLY A 114 -9.04 5.96 3.25
N ALA A 115 -8.67 4.94 4.01
CA ALA A 115 -7.34 4.81 4.59
C ALA A 115 -6.27 4.61 3.51
N MET A 116 -6.49 3.71 2.54
CA MET A 116 -5.52 3.42 1.49
C MET A 116 -5.29 4.61 0.55
N SER A 117 -6.33 5.39 0.23
CA SER A 117 -6.16 6.60 -0.59
C SER A 117 -5.22 7.62 0.07
N LYS A 118 -5.33 7.80 1.38
CA LYS A 118 -4.46 8.69 2.15
C LYS A 118 -3.06 8.10 2.36
N LEU A 119 -2.97 6.81 2.70
CA LEU A 119 -1.68 6.13 2.87
C LEU A 119 -0.85 6.11 1.57
N ALA A 120 -1.49 6.05 0.41
CA ALA A 120 -0.81 6.15 -0.87
C ALA A 120 -0.16 7.54 -1.10
N CYS A 121 -0.65 8.57 -0.42
CA CYS A 121 -0.11 9.94 -0.45
C CYS A 121 0.96 10.21 0.61
N VAL A 122 1.47 9.18 1.29
CA VAL A 122 2.65 9.29 2.15
C VAL A 122 3.88 9.03 1.28
N ASP A 123 4.87 9.93 1.30
CA ASP A 123 6.09 9.79 0.50
C ASP A 123 7.11 8.81 1.12
N SER A 124 8.28 8.69 0.48
CA SER A 124 9.36 7.80 0.93
C SER A 124 9.97 8.22 2.28
N ASP A 125 9.86 9.51 2.63
CA ASP A 125 10.39 10.06 3.88
C ASP A 125 9.37 9.99 5.01
N GLY A 126 8.18 9.45 4.73
CA GLY A 126 7.07 9.32 5.68
C GLY A 126 6.24 10.60 5.84
N ALA A 127 6.38 11.58 4.94
CA ALA A 127 5.57 12.78 4.98
C ALA A 127 4.24 12.60 4.22
N PHE A 128 3.14 12.95 4.85
CA PHE A 128 1.82 12.91 4.23
C PHE A 128 1.58 14.12 3.33
N GLN A 129 1.13 13.88 2.10
CA GLN A 129 0.85 14.87 1.06
C GLN A 129 -0.66 15.03 0.86
N PRO A 130 -1.36 15.83 1.68
CA PRO A 130 -2.83 15.92 1.66
C PRO A 130 -3.40 16.43 0.34
N SER A 131 -2.67 17.26 -0.40
CA SER A 131 -3.07 17.79 -1.70
C SER A 131 -3.23 16.71 -2.79
N LEU A 132 -2.64 15.53 -2.61
CA LEU A 132 -2.71 14.43 -3.58
C LEU A 132 -3.89 13.47 -3.33
N VAL A 133 -4.64 13.65 -2.23
CA VAL A 133 -5.68 12.67 -1.84
C VAL A 133 -6.83 12.64 -2.84
N GLU A 134 -7.28 13.80 -3.32
CA GLU A 134 -8.38 13.89 -4.30
C GLU A 134 -7.98 13.21 -5.63
N ASP A 135 -6.77 13.49 -6.10
CA ASP A 135 -6.21 12.85 -7.30
C ASP A 135 -6.09 11.33 -7.12
N MET A 136 -5.67 10.87 -5.94
CA MET A 136 -5.56 9.46 -5.64
C MET A 136 -6.93 8.76 -5.59
N VAL A 137 -7.96 9.41 -5.07
CA VAL A 137 -9.34 8.90 -5.09
C VAL A 137 -9.87 8.81 -6.52
N ALA A 138 -9.68 9.86 -7.33
CA ALA A 138 -10.06 9.86 -8.74
C ALA A 138 -9.34 8.75 -9.50
N PHE A 139 -8.03 8.63 -9.33
CA PHE A 139 -7.20 7.59 -9.91
C PHE A 139 -7.70 6.18 -9.56
N SER A 140 -7.98 5.91 -8.28
CA SER A 140 -8.44 4.60 -7.81
C SER A 140 -9.84 4.21 -8.32
N SER A 141 -10.63 5.22 -8.72
CA SER A 141 -11.97 5.06 -9.28
C SER A 141 -11.96 4.88 -10.81
N GLY A 142 -10.78 4.94 -11.46
CA GLY A 142 -10.64 4.84 -12.91
C GLY A 142 -11.03 6.12 -13.67
N ASN A 143 -11.21 7.23 -12.96
CA ASN A 143 -11.38 8.55 -13.57
C ASN A 143 -10.00 9.10 -13.93
N GLU A 144 -9.78 9.42 -15.20
CA GLU A 144 -8.60 10.18 -15.61
C GLU A 144 -8.70 11.58 -15.00
N VAL A 145 -7.70 11.98 -14.21
CA VAL A 145 -7.55 13.36 -13.77
C VAL A 145 -7.05 14.13 -14.99
N GLU A 146 -7.91 14.93 -15.62
CA GLU A 146 -7.44 15.93 -16.58
C GLU A 146 -6.57 16.93 -15.79
N ALA A 147 -5.26 16.83 -15.97
CA ALA A 147 -4.34 17.85 -15.48
C ALA A 147 -4.68 19.15 -16.21
N GLU A 148 -5.25 20.14 -15.51
CA GLU A 148 -5.32 21.49 -16.05
C GLU A 148 -3.90 21.93 -16.42
N PRO A 149 -3.67 22.40 -17.65
CA PRO A 149 -2.36 22.90 -18.04
C PRO A 149 -2.04 24.13 -17.19
N GLU A 150 -0.95 24.05 -16.40
CA GLU A 150 -0.42 25.21 -15.71
C GLU A 150 -0.24 26.36 -16.72
N PRO A 151 -0.59 27.62 -16.37
CA PRO A 151 -0.40 28.75 -17.25
C PRO A 151 1.10 28.91 -17.53
N VAL A 152 1.48 28.68 -18.79
CA VAL A 152 2.83 28.94 -19.29
C VAL A 152 3.16 30.40 -19.09
N ALA A 153 3.97 30.71 -18.08
CA ALA A 153 4.60 32.00 -17.97
C ALA A 153 5.60 32.16 -19.14
N GLU A 154 5.32 33.08 -20.06
CA GLU A 154 6.28 33.52 -21.07
C GLU A 154 7.49 34.14 -20.34
N GLY A 155 8.64 33.46 -20.37
CA GLY A 155 9.88 33.98 -19.82
C GLY A 155 11.03 32.97 -19.86
N GLY A 156 11.83 33.02 -20.93
CA GLY A 156 13.26 32.75 -20.91
C GLY A 156 13.74 31.35 -20.49
N ILE A 157 14.13 30.57 -21.48
CA ILE A 157 14.86 29.30 -21.34
C ILE A 157 16.25 29.55 -20.74
N PRO A 158 16.63 29.01 -19.56
CA PRO A 158 18.02 28.81 -19.23
C PRO A 158 18.50 27.47 -19.82
N GLN A 159 19.47 27.54 -20.72
CA GLN A 159 20.24 26.38 -21.15
C GLN A 159 20.91 25.77 -19.91
N VAL A 160 20.42 24.62 -19.46
CA VAL A 160 21.17 23.76 -18.55
C VAL A 160 21.95 22.75 -19.37
N ALA A 161 23.29 22.83 -19.20
CA ALA A 161 24.28 22.00 -19.86
C ALA A 161 23.93 20.50 -19.70
N ALA A 162 23.98 19.79 -20.82
CA ALA A 162 23.87 18.33 -20.88
C ALA A 162 25.04 17.70 -20.08
N MET A 163 24.71 17.17 -18.89
CA MET A 163 25.54 16.19 -18.23
C MET A 163 25.27 14.83 -18.85
N GLY A 164 26.26 14.25 -19.48
CA GLY A 164 26.19 13.03 -20.25
C GLY A 164 25.73 11.85 -19.42
N ILE A 165 24.63 11.23 -19.88
CA ILE A 165 24.22 9.89 -19.48
C ILE A 165 25.13 8.90 -20.20
N PRO A 166 25.75 7.92 -19.52
CA PRO A 166 26.57 6.91 -20.18
C PRO A 166 25.70 6.09 -21.15
N GLN A 167 26.06 6.12 -22.42
CA GLN A 167 25.55 5.16 -23.40
C GLN A 167 26.10 3.78 -23.06
N GLY A 168 25.21 2.91 -22.56
CA GLY A 168 25.56 1.52 -22.33
C GLY A 168 24.35 0.70 -21.93
N ALA A 169 23.90 -0.13 -22.86
CA ALA A 169 22.86 -1.14 -22.79
C ALA A 169 21.49 -0.76 -23.40
N MET A 170 21.45 -0.68 -24.71
CA MET A 170 20.22 -0.95 -25.45
C MET A 170 19.88 -2.44 -25.27
N ALA A 171 18.89 -2.74 -24.43
CA ALA A 171 18.34 -4.08 -24.37
C ALA A 171 17.57 -4.33 -25.67
N GLU A 172 18.02 -5.32 -26.41
CA GLU A 172 17.42 -5.79 -27.65
C GLU A 172 15.97 -6.20 -27.40
N VAL A 173 15.03 -5.63 -28.15
CA VAL A 173 13.62 -5.99 -28.10
C VAL A 173 13.45 -7.31 -28.82
N VAL A 174 13.52 -8.43 -28.11
CA VAL A 174 13.25 -9.74 -28.66
C VAL A 174 11.74 -9.97 -28.68
N LYS A 175 11.12 -9.85 -29.86
CA LYS A 175 9.75 -10.30 -30.08
C LYS A 175 9.73 -11.84 -30.10
N ARG A 176 9.19 -12.45 -29.04
CA ARG A 176 8.95 -13.90 -29.00
C ARG A 176 7.47 -14.20 -29.28
N PRO A 177 7.17 -15.29 -30.02
CA PRO A 177 5.80 -15.72 -30.26
C PRO A 177 5.14 -16.25 -28.98
N HIS A 178 3.87 -15.92 -28.82
CA HIS A 178 3.05 -16.26 -27.65
C HIS A 178 2.85 -17.77 -27.52
N GLN A 179 3.49 -18.39 -26.54
CA GLN A 179 3.16 -19.72 -26.05
C GLN A 179 3.43 -19.81 -24.55
N TYR A 180 2.67 -19.08 -23.73
CA TYR A 180 2.78 -19.22 -22.29
C TYR A 180 1.41 -19.28 -21.64
N SER A 181 1.15 -20.39 -20.95
CA SER A 181 0.08 -20.54 -19.97
C SER A 181 0.53 -19.84 -18.68
N GLY A 182 0.39 -18.52 -18.61
CA GLY A 182 0.71 -17.74 -17.43
C GLY A 182 -0.53 -16.99 -16.91
N TYR A 183 -0.47 -16.47 -15.69
CA TYR A 183 -1.50 -15.60 -15.16
C TYR A 183 -1.25 -14.14 -15.55
N LYS A 184 -2.36 -13.40 -15.63
CA LYS A 184 -2.32 -11.98 -15.95
C LYS A 184 -2.29 -11.18 -14.65
N GLN A 185 -1.44 -10.19 -14.56
CA GLN A 185 -1.41 -9.23 -13.46
C GLN A 185 -1.39 -7.80 -14.00
N ASN A 186 -2.15 -6.92 -13.35
CA ASN A 186 -2.10 -5.49 -13.63
C ASN A 186 -1.02 -4.83 -12.79
N SER A 187 -0.14 -4.07 -13.40
CA SER A 187 0.88 -3.28 -12.70
C SER A 187 1.40 -2.14 -13.57
N TYR A 188 2.14 -1.20 -12.97
CA TYR A 188 2.80 -0.14 -13.70
C TYR A 188 4.01 -0.67 -14.46
N CYS A 189 4.09 -0.33 -15.75
CA CYS A 189 5.28 -0.57 -16.53
C CYS A 189 6.37 0.43 -16.14
N VAL A 190 7.52 -0.06 -15.70
CA VAL A 190 8.69 0.78 -15.32
C VAL A 190 9.26 1.58 -16.50
N LYS A 191 8.92 1.23 -17.74
CA LYS A 191 9.41 1.91 -18.93
C LYS A 191 8.47 2.97 -19.46
N CYS A 192 7.17 2.69 -19.55
CA CYS A 192 6.20 3.64 -20.11
C CYS A 192 5.33 4.32 -19.06
N GLY A 193 5.43 3.95 -17.77
CA GLY A 193 4.66 4.52 -16.68
C GLY A 193 3.15 4.20 -16.71
N LYS A 194 2.67 3.46 -17.71
CA LYS A 194 1.25 3.13 -17.84
C LYS A 194 0.89 1.92 -17.00
N TYR A 195 -0.28 1.96 -16.39
CA TYR A 195 -0.90 0.82 -15.75
C TYR A 195 -1.51 -0.10 -16.81
N CYS A 196 -1.00 -1.31 -16.93
CA CYS A 196 -1.41 -2.22 -17.98
C CYS A 196 -1.28 -3.69 -17.57
N PHE A 197 -1.82 -4.57 -18.42
CA PHE A 197 -1.68 -6.00 -18.23
C PHE A 197 -0.25 -6.45 -18.50
N HIS A 198 0.25 -7.27 -17.59
CA HIS A 198 1.51 -7.96 -17.75
C HIS A 198 1.26 -9.48 -17.72
N TRP A 199 1.93 -10.19 -18.62
CA TRP A 199 1.95 -11.63 -18.57
C TRP A 199 3.11 -12.12 -17.71
N HIS A 200 2.80 -12.96 -16.76
CA HIS A 200 3.78 -13.73 -16.00
C HIS A 200 3.77 -15.16 -16.56
N GLY A 201 4.78 -15.51 -17.33
CA GLY A 201 4.97 -16.86 -17.80
C GLY A 201 5.71 -17.67 -16.75
N ALA A 202 5.06 -18.69 -16.15
CA ALA A 202 5.79 -19.75 -15.47
C ALA A 202 6.13 -20.83 -16.48
N SER A 203 7.41 -21.17 -16.64
CA SER A 203 7.77 -22.38 -17.35
C SER A 203 7.61 -23.55 -16.40
N PRO A 204 6.69 -24.50 -16.65
CA PRO A 204 6.54 -25.67 -15.79
C PRO A 204 7.78 -26.58 -15.78
N ASN A 205 8.70 -26.40 -16.72
CA ASN A 205 9.89 -27.24 -16.90
C ASN A 205 11.21 -26.57 -16.49
N ASN A 206 11.18 -25.32 -16.00
CA ASN A 206 12.38 -24.67 -15.52
C ASN A 206 12.05 -23.76 -14.32
N PRO A 207 12.18 -24.30 -13.10
CA PRO A 207 11.88 -23.56 -11.86
C PRO A 207 12.82 -22.37 -11.61
N ASP A 208 13.94 -22.28 -12.30
CA ASP A 208 14.94 -21.20 -12.18
C ASP A 208 14.63 -19.99 -13.10
N LEU A 209 13.61 -20.10 -13.95
CA LEU A 209 13.14 -19.01 -14.80
C LEU A 209 11.89 -18.40 -14.20
N TYR A 210 12.07 -17.29 -13.47
CA TYR A 210 10.96 -16.40 -13.11
C TYR A 210 10.29 -15.84 -14.36
N PRO A 211 8.97 -15.59 -14.24
CA PRO A 211 8.17 -15.20 -15.38
C PRO A 211 8.74 -13.94 -16.05
N ASP A 212 8.95 -14.03 -17.35
CA ASP A 212 9.20 -12.84 -18.15
C ASP A 212 7.99 -11.92 -18.03
N TYR A 213 8.22 -10.70 -17.58
CA TYR A 213 7.22 -9.68 -17.41
C TYR A 213 7.16 -8.85 -18.69
N GLU A 214 6.06 -8.95 -19.44
CA GLU A 214 5.88 -8.22 -20.69
C GLU A 214 4.77 -7.17 -20.57
N CYS A 215 5.10 -5.91 -20.77
CA CYS A 215 4.13 -4.84 -20.83
C CYS A 215 3.35 -4.88 -22.16
N LYS A 216 2.02 -4.96 -22.11
CA LYS A 216 1.17 -5.03 -23.32
C LYS A 216 1.06 -3.71 -24.07
N GLU A 217 1.34 -2.59 -23.41
CA GLU A 217 1.28 -1.26 -24.03
C GLU A 217 2.54 -0.93 -24.84
N CYS A 218 3.72 -1.20 -24.30
CA CYS A 218 4.98 -0.82 -24.96
C CYS A 218 5.91 -1.99 -25.32
N GLY A 219 5.50 -3.23 -25.06
CA GLY A 219 6.29 -4.43 -25.36
C GLY A 219 7.56 -4.59 -24.53
N TYR A 220 7.71 -3.82 -23.45
CA TYR A 220 8.88 -3.94 -22.57
C TYR A 220 8.87 -5.28 -21.83
N VAL A 221 9.98 -6.01 -21.93
CA VAL A 221 10.17 -7.29 -21.23
C VAL A 221 11.21 -7.12 -20.14
N ARG A 222 10.84 -7.45 -18.90
CA ARG A 222 11.76 -7.50 -17.76
C ARG A 222 12.02 -8.94 -17.35
N LYS A 223 13.28 -9.33 -17.34
CA LYS A 223 13.71 -10.61 -16.74
C LYS A 223 14.01 -10.37 -15.26
N MET A 224 13.31 -11.09 -14.39
CA MET A 224 13.64 -11.10 -12.97
C MET A 224 14.64 -12.24 -12.69
N LYS A 225 15.81 -11.93 -12.18
CA LYS A 225 16.69 -12.92 -11.58
C LYS A 225 16.32 -13.05 -10.10
N ILE A 226 16.16 -14.28 -9.65
CA ILE A 226 16.21 -14.56 -8.21
C ILE A 226 17.67 -14.40 -7.76
N ALA A 227 17.83 -13.68 -6.65
CA ALA A 227 19.10 -13.66 -5.93
C ALA A 227 19.18 -14.89 -5.02
#